data_051626880b849d7a337e6462e98fe537
#
_entry.id   051626880b849d7a337e6462e98fe537
#
_cell.length_a   1.000
_cell.length_b   1.000
_cell.length_c   1.000
_cell.angle_alpha   90.00
_cell.angle_beta   90.00
_cell.angle_gamma   90.00
#
_symmetry.space_group_name_H-M   'P 1'
#
loop_
_entity.id
_entity.type
_entity.pdbx_description
1 polymer ?
#
loop_
_entity_poly.entity_id
_entity_poly.type
_entity_poly.pdbx_seq_one_letter_code
_entity_poly.pdbx_strand_id
1 'polypeptide(L)'
;EHKPEVLFNASAMGYYPPDLFTSYTELYRTLPFDFLSEIVYQWERFANKFKQFGTRVVLGRFGLILSDDGGALEMMELPYRLYVGGKLGSGRQWYSWIHIDDLIRGILFTINHDNAEGPFNLTAPIPERQNLFGYTLARAMHKPHETWAPKLAMRLVLGEMSTVVLDTQKVLPNKL
;
A
#
# COMPACT_ATOMS: atom_id res chain seq x y z
N GLU A 1 -8.40 21.79 28.66
CA GLU A 1 -7.72 21.51 27.38
C GLU A 1 -8.57 20.49 26.61
N HIS A 2 -9.00 20.85 25.39
CA HIS A 2 -9.74 19.93 24.53
C HIS A 2 -8.77 18.91 23.90
N LYS A 3 -8.91 17.64 24.28
CA LYS A 3 -8.18 16.54 23.66
C LYS A 3 -9.04 15.95 22.52
N PRO A 4 -8.43 15.47 21.43
CA PRO A 4 -9.18 14.83 20.36
C PRO A 4 -9.78 13.49 20.84
N GLU A 5 -11.03 13.23 20.44
CA GLU A 5 -11.69 11.94 20.73
C GLU A 5 -11.06 10.80 19.91
N VAL A 6 -10.68 11.10 18.68
CA VAL A 6 -10.05 10.15 17.77
C VAL A 6 -8.83 10.75 17.11
N LEU A 7 -7.77 9.94 16.98
CA LEU A 7 -6.59 10.20 16.16
C LEU A 7 -6.55 9.15 15.05
N PHE A 8 -6.76 9.57 13.81
CA PHE A 8 -6.41 8.76 12.66
C PHE A 8 -4.98 9.08 12.23
N ASN A 9 -4.11 8.08 12.28
CA ASN A 9 -2.72 8.22 11.86
C ASN A 9 -2.48 7.44 10.57
N ALA A 10 -2.05 8.14 9.52
CA ALA A 10 -1.61 7.47 8.29
C ALA A 10 -0.39 6.59 8.58
N SER A 11 -0.45 5.37 8.14
CA SER A 11 0.60 4.36 8.18
C SER A 11 0.69 3.69 6.80
N ALA A 12 1.53 2.71 6.64
CA ALA A 12 1.76 2.07 5.34
C ALA A 12 1.84 0.56 5.43
N MET A 13 1.52 -0.12 4.33
CA MET A 13 1.72 -1.57 4.20
C MET A 13 3.19 -1.99 4.30
N GLY A 14 4.14 -1.04 4.20
CA GLY A 14 5.57 -1.26 4.51
C GLY A 14 5.86 -1.71 5.93
N TYR A 15 4.85 -1.75 6.81
CA TYR A 15 4.89 -2.47 8.09
C TYR A 15 5.18 -3.96 7.91
N TYR A 16 4.70 -4.58 6.83
CA TYR A 16 4.79 -6.01 6.58
C TYR A 16 6.04 -6.37 5.79
N PRO A 17 6.76 -7.46 6.16
CA PRO A 17 7.91 -7.89 5.39
C PRO A 17 7.51 -8.37 3.98
N PRO A 18 8.35 -8.14 2.95
CA PRO A 18 8.06 -8.61 1.61
C PRO A 18 8.12 -10.14 1.53
N ASP A 19 6.99 -10.77 1.16
CA ASP A 19 6.88 -12.21 0.96
C ASP A 19 5.84 -12.53 -0.13
N LEU A 20 6.18 -13.47 -1.02
CA LEU A 20 5.31 -13.91 -2.10
C LEU A 20 4.17 -14.84 -1.65
N PHE A 21 4.30 -15.49 -0.52
CA PHE A 21 3.44 -16.60 -0.08
C PHE A 21 2.57 -16.23 1.12
N THR A 22 3.04 -15.33 1.98
CA THR A 22 2.32 -14.91 3.17
C THR A 22 1.22 -13.91 2.84
N SER A 23 0.02 -14.11 3.41
CA SER A 23 -1.06 -13.13 3.42
C SER A 23 -1.07 -12.43 4.76
N TYR A 24 -1.02 -11.09 4.74
CA TYR A 24 -0.94 -10.26 5.93
C TYR A 24 -2.30 -9.66 6.26
N THR A 25 -2.70 -9.80 7.52
CA THR A 25 -3.86 -9.13 8.09
C THR A 25 -3.44 -8.20 9.23
N GLU A 26 -4.36 -7.44 9.78
CA GLU A 26 -4.10 -6.53 10.90
C GLU A 26 -3.63 -7.24 12.18
N LEU A 27 -3.83 -8.56 12.27
CA LEU A 27 -3.37 -9.39 13.40
C LEU A 27 -1.87 -9.71 13.35
N TYR A 28 -1.27 -9.61 12.16
CA TYR A 28 0.15 -9.91 12.00
C TYR A 28 1.01 -8.90 12.76
N ARG A 29 1.99 -9.41 13.51
CA ARG A 29 2.96 -8.61 14.27
C ARG A 29 4.37 -8.92 13.80
N THR A 30 5.16 -7.89 13.63
CA THR A 30 6.56 -8.00 13.25
C THR A 30 7.39 -6.93 13.94
N LEU A 31 8.69 -7.15 14.01
CA LEU A 31 9.67 -6.11 14.30
C LEU A 31 10.13 -5.46 12.98
N PRO A 32 10.66 -4.25 13.03
CA PRO A 32 11.27 -3.63 11.86
C PRO A 32 12.36 -4.52 11.26
N PHE A 33 12.43 -4.55 9.94
CA PHE A 33 13.35 -5.40 9.17
C PHE A 33 14.19 -4.59 8.16
N ASP A 34 13.79 -3.35 7.88
CA ASP A 34 14.49 -2.39 7.04
C ASP A 34 14.21 -0.95 7.49
N PHE A 35 14.78 0.04 6.79
CA PHE A 35 14.63 1.46 7.10
C PHE A 35 13.18 1.94 6.99
N LEU A 36 12.44 1.52 5.97
CA LEU A 36 11.05 1.96 5.77
C LEU A 36 10.13 1.36 6.84
N SER A 37 10.28 0.08 7.15
CA SER A 37 9.52 -0.58 8.21
C SER A 37 9.80 0.01 9.59
N GLU A 38 11.05 0.45 9.86
CA GLU A 38 11.39 1.17 11.09
C GLU A 38 10.63 2.50 11.19
N ILE A 39 10.57 3.28 10.09
CA ILE A 39 9.81 4.55 10.07
C ILE A 39 8.33 4.29 10.38
N VAL A 40 7.73 3.32 9.69
CA VAL A 40 6.30 2.96 9.89
C VAL A 40 6.06 2.49 11.33
N TYR A 41 6.96 1.67 11.87
CA TYR A 41 6.88 1.19 13.25
C TYR A 41 6.93 2.35 14.25
N GLN A 42 7.82 3.33 14.05
CA GLN A 42 7.91 4.49 14.91
C GLN A 42 6.66 5.39 14.80
N TRP A 43 6.11 5.60 13.59
CA TRP A 43 4.86 6.34 13.42
C TRP A 43 3.72 5.71 14.23
N GLU A 44 3.52 4.40 14.12
CA GLU A 44 2.48 3.69 14.86
C GLU A 44 2.74 3.74 16.38
N ARG A 45 4.00 3.61 16.80
CA ARG A 45 4.41 3.70 18.20
C ARG A 45 4.11 5.08 18.79
N PHE A 46 4.44 6.16 18.08
CA PHE A 46 4.17 7.52 18.54
C PHE A 46 2.68 7.83 18.56
N ALA A 47 1.93 7.43 17.55
CA ALA A 47 0.48 7.59 17.53
C ALA A 47 -0.18 6.87 18.72
N ASN A 48 0.24 5.66 19.04
CA ASN A 48 -0.29 4.90 20.17
C ASN A 48 -0.09 5.57 21.54
N LYS A 49 0.85 6.52 21.69
CA LYS A 49 1.02 7.28 22.95
C LYS A 49 -0.20 8.14 23.29
N PHE A 50 -1.00 8.53 22.27
CA PHE A 50 -2.20 9.32 22.52
C PHE A 50 -3.29 8.56 23.29
N LYS A 51 -3.23 7.24 23.31
CA LYS A 51 -4.14 6.40 24.14
C LYS A 51 -4.05 6.73 25.63
N GLN A 52 -2.88 7.14 26.13
CA GLN A 52 -2.71 7.55 27.55
C GLN A 52 -3.59 8.73 27.93
N PHE A 53 -4.03 9.53 26.94
CA PHE A 53 -4.93 10.66 27.15
C PHE A 53 -6.42 10.29 26.94
N GLY A 54 -6.72 9.01 26.69
CA GLY A 54 -8.06 8.53 26.39
C GLY A 54 -8.51 8.82 24.96
N THR A 55 -7.58 9.16 24.04
CA THR A 55 -7.86 9.31 22.60
C THR A 55 -7.90 7.93 21.95
N ARG A 56 -8.96 7.65 21.20
CA ARG A 56 -9.06 6.47 20.34
C ARG A 56 -8.09 6.60 19.16
N VAL A 57 -7.20 5.62 18.97
CA VAL A 57 -6.16 5.68 17.94
C VAL A 57 -6.43 4.66 16.85
N VAL A 58 -6.53 5.14 15.62
CA VAL A 58 -6.64 4.33 14.39
C VAL A 58 -5.36 4.48 13.58
N LEU A 59 -4.79 3.37 13.14
CA LEU A 59 -3.57 3.29 12.36
C LEU A 59 -3.92 2.79 10.96
N GLY A 60 -4.05 3.69 9.98
CA GLY A 60 -4.41 3.35 8.61
C GLY A 60 -3.20 2.89 7.82
N ARG A 61 -2.99 1.58 7.63
CA ARG A 61 -1.94 1.01 6.78
C ARG A 61 -2.39 1.04 5.33
N PHE A 62 -1.96 2.07 4.62
CA PHE A 62 -2.33 2.28 3.22
C PHE A 62 -1.64 1.30 2.30
N GLY A 63 -2.41 0.72 1.37
CA GLY A 63 -1.91 0.04 0.19
C GLY A 63 -1.44 1.01 -0.90
N LEU A 64 -1.25 0.50 -2.11
CA LEU A 64 -0.95 1.28 -3.29
C LEU A 64 -2.18 2.10 -3.68
N ILE A 65 -2.15 3.40 -3.45
CA ILE A 65 -3.29 4.30 -3.73
C ILE A 65 -3.33 4.58 -5.23
N LEU A 66 -4.49 4.33 -5.83
CA LEU A 66 -4.77 4.62 -7.23
C LEU A 66 -5.70 5.83 -7.32
N SER A 67 -5.27 6.87 -8.04
CA SER A 67 -6.01 8.10 -8.28
C SER A 67 -5.69 8.64 -9.68
N ASP A 68 -6.67 9.22 -10.33
CA ASP A 68 -6.51 9.92 -11.62
C ASP A 68 -5.81 11.28 -11.45
N ASP A 69 -5.81 11.83 -10.23
CA ASP A 69 -5.20 13.14 -9.92
C ASP A 69 -3.68 13.07 -9.69
N GLY A 70 -3.04 11.95 -10.04
CA GLY A 70 -1.59 11.77 -9.92
C GLY A 70 -1.18 10.63 -8.99
N GLY A 71 0.08 10.67 -8.54
CA GLY A 71 0.64 9.66 -7.65
C GLY A 71 1.12 8.39 -8.35
N ALA A 72 0.92 7.22 -7.72
CA ALA A 72 1.48 5.97 -8.20
C ALA A 72 0.92 5.53 -9.55
N LEU A 73 -0.38 5.77 -9.81
CA LEU A 73 -1.01 5.37 -11.07
C LEU A 73 -0.39 6.08 -12.26
N GLU A 74 -0.19 7.39 -12.19
CA GLU A 74 0.44 8.18 -13.26
C GLU A 74 1.84 7.64 -13.61
N MET A 75 2.64 7.32 -12.59
CA MET A 75 3.97 6.73 -12.79
C MET A 75 3.89 5.32 -13.43
N MET A 76 2.88 4.54 -13.08
CA MET A 76 2.66 3.21 -13.64
C MET A 76 2.16 3.26 -15.09
N GLU A 77 1.43 4.31 -15.46
CA GLU A 77 0.95 4.54 -16.83
C GLU A 77 2.06 4.96 -17.78
N LEU A 78 3.08 5.67 -17.29
CA LEU A 78 4.13 6.25 -18.14
C LEU A 78 4.79 5.25 -19.09
N PRO A 79 5.20 4.04 -18.69
CA PRO A 79 5.73 3.04 -19.62
C PRO A 79 4.72 2.63 -20.72
N TYR A 80 3.42 2.57 -20.39
CA TYR A 80 2.39 2.24 -21.35
C TYR A 80 2.14 3.38 -22.33
N ARG A 81 2.15 4.62 -21.87
CA ARG A 81 2.09 5.81 -22.75
C ARG A 81 3.24 5.82 -23.76
N LEU A 82 4.41 5.30 -23.36
CA LEU A 82 5.60 5.17 -24.21
C LEU A 82 5.65 3.83 -25.00
N TYR A 83 4.62 2.99 -24.94
CA TYR A 83 4.54 1.66 -25.61
C TYR A 83 5.62 0.66 -25.14
N VAL A 84 6.20 0.88 -23.97
CA VAL A 84 7.21 -0.02 -23.35
C VAL A 84 6.70 -0.67 -22.07
N GLY A 85 5.39 -0.64 -21.84
CA GLY A 85 4.75 -1.25 -20.69
C GLY A 85 4.78 -2.78 -20.75
N GLY A 86 4.94 -3.43 -19.58
CA GLY A 86 5.01 -4.87 -19.53
C GLY A 86 5.31 -5.44 -18.14
N LYS A 87 5.76 -6.68 -18.15
CA LYS A 87 6.06 -7.43 -16.93
C LYS A 87 7.32 -6.91 -16.24
N LEU A 88 7.24 -6.60 -14.94
CA LEU A 88 8.36 -6.17 -14.11
C LEU A 88 8.97 -7.35 -13.34
N GLY A 89 10.23 -7.65 -13.59
CA GLY A 89 10.93 -8.77 -12.97
C GLY A 89 10.22 -10.10 -13.21
N SER A 90 9.77 -10.77 -12.15
CA SER A 90 9.01 -12.02 -12.24
C SER A 90 7.52 -11.80 -12.60
N GLY A 91 6.99 -10.60 -12.38
CA GLY A 91 5.58 -10.29 -12.50
C GLY A 91 4.68 -10.95 -11.44
N ARG A 92 5.30 -11.68 -10.48
CA ARG A 92 4.60 -12.45 -9.44
C ARG A 92 4.41 -11.68 -8.14
N GLN A 93 5.03 -10.51 -8.00
CA GLN A 93 4.86 -9.65 -6.83
C GLN A 93 3.40 -9.22 -6.68
N TRP A 94 2.94 -9.13 -5.42
CA TRP A 94 1.61 -8.70 -5.09
C TRP A 94 1.53 -7.17 -5.04
N TYR A 95 0.48 -6.62 -5.62
CA TYR A 95 0.06 -5.25 -5.48
C TYR A 95 -1.22 -5.21 -4.64
N SER A 96 -1.09 -4.76 -3.40
CA SER A 96 -2.21 -4.50 -2.51
C SER A 96 -2.63 -3.05 -2.69
N TRP A 97 -3.52 -2.83 -3.64
CA TRP A 97 -3.98 -1.52 -4.10
C TRP A 97 -5.28 -1.09 -3.42
N ILE A 98 -5.63 0.18 -3.53
CA ILE A 98 -6.92 0.75 -3.16
C ILE A 98 -7.21 1.97 -4.04
N HIS A 99 -8.47 2.15 -4.44
CA HIS A 99 -8.91 3.39 -5.10
C HIS A 99 -9.01 4.53 -4.08
N ILE A 100 -8.69 5.76 -4.48
CA ILE A 100 -8.69 6.93 -3.58
C ILE A 100 -10.05 7.13 -2.89
N ASP A 101 -11.16 6.96 -3.60
CA ASP A 101 -12.50 7.10 -3.02
C ASP A 101 -12.78 6.07 -1.92
N ASP A 102 -12.34 4.82 -2.12
CA ASP A 102 -12.52 3.76 -1.13
C ASP A 102 -11.58 3.97 0.07
N LEU A 103 -10.39 4.51 -0.16
CA LEU A 103 -9.51 4.95 0.92
C LEU A 103 -10.19 6.01 1.79
N ILE A 104 -10.76 7.05 1.16
CA ILE A 104 -11.46 8.12 1.87
C ILE A 104 -12.66 7.56 2.66
N ARG A 105 -13.46 6.69 2.03
CA ARG A 105 -14.60 6.03 2.71
C ARG A 105 -14.13 5.18 3.89
N GLY A 106 -13.03 4.43 3.73
CA GLY A 106 -12.43 3.64 4.81
C GLY A 106 -11.94 4.51 5.97
N ILE A 107 -11.30 5.64 5.69
CA ILE A 107 -10.89 6.61 6.72
C ILE A 107 -12.10 7.14 7.47
N LEU A 108 -13.13 7.63 6.74
CA LEU A 108 -14.35 8.16 7.35
C LEU A 108 -15.08 7.09 8.17
N PHE A 109 -15.13 5.85 7.68
CA PHE A 109 -15.66 4.73 8.42
C PHE A 109 -14.97 4.57 9.78
N THR A 110 -13.64 4.52 9.80
CA THR A 110 -12.88 4.33 11.04
C THR A 110 -13.00 5.52 12.00
N ILE A 111 -13.16 6.74 11.50
CA ILE A 111 -13.36 7.94 12.32
C ILE A 111 -14.74 7.91 12.99
N ASN A 112 -15.79 7.54 12.24
CA ASN A 112 -17.16 7.61 12.68
C ASN A 112 -17.64 6.38 13.49
N HIS A 113 -16.86 5.30 13.54
CA HIS A 113 -17.20 4.10 14.30
C HIS A 113 -16.40 4.01 15.59
N ASP A 114 -17.08 4.12 16.73
CA ASP A 114 -16.46 4.17 18.05
C ASP A 114 -15.62 2.92 18.39
N ASN A 115 -15.99 1.77 17.84
CA ASN A 115 -15.26 0.50 18.02
C ASN A 115 -14.06 0.35 17.09
N ALA A 116 -13.82 1.28 16.15
CA ALA A 116 -12.69 1.22 15.25
C ALA A 116 -11.42 1.70 15.96
N GLU A 117 -10.56 0.77 16.36
CA GLU A 117 -9.30 1.05 17.06
C GLU A 117 -8.15 0.17 16.57
N GLY A 118 -6.93 0.73 16.66
CA GLY A 118 -5.69 0.06 16.26
C GLY A 118 -5.48 0.01 14.75
N PRO A 119 -4.72 -0.98 14.23
CA PRO A 119 -4.40 -1.05 12.81
C PRO A 119 -5.59 -1.46 11.97
N PHE A 120 -5.71 -0.83 10.79
CA PHE A 120 -6.61 -1.15 9.69
C PHE A 120 -5.81 -1.19 8.40
N ASN A 121 -5.93 -2.28 7.65
CA ASN A 121 -5.40 -2.36 6.30
C ASN A 121 -6.37 -1.67 5.34
N LEU A 122 -5.96 -0.54 4.80
CA LEU A 122 -6.73 0.21 3.82
C LEU A 122 -6.25 -0.21 2.42
N THR A 123 -6.72 -1.39 2.02
CA THR A 123 -6.45 -2.03 0.73
C THR A 123 -7.75 -2.55 0.13
N ALA A 124 -7.79 -2.75 -1.18
CA ALA A 124 -8.87 -3.50 -1.80
C ALA A 124 -8.89 -4.95 -1.29
N PRO A 125 -10.07 -5.60 -1.24
CA PRO A 125 -10.19 -6.96 -0.70
C PRO A 125 -9.45 -8.01 -1.55
N ILE A 126 -9.18 -7.72 -2.81
CA ILE A 126 -8.51 -8.61 -3.74
C ILE A 126 -7.21 -7.95 -4.22
N PRO A 127 -6.07 -8.25 -3.60
CA PRO A 127 -4.76 -7.84 -4.12
C PRO A 127 -4.47 -8.59 -5.42
N GLU A 128 -3.70 -7.94 -6.32
CA GLU A 128 -3.46 -8.50 -7.64
C GLU A 128 -1.96 -8.74 -7.88
N ARG A 129 -1.62 -9.67 -8.79
CA ARG A 129 -0.25 -9.87 -9.24
C ARG A 129 0.17 -8.76 -10.21
N GLN A 130 1.41 -8.29 -10.12
CA GLN A 130 1.92 -7.19 -10.95
C GLN A 130 1.66 -7.42 -12.44
N ASN A 131 1.90 -8.64 -12.94
CA ASN A 131 1.71 -8.92 -14.36
C ASN A 131 0.24 -8.79 -14.79
N LEU A 132 -0.70 -9.26 -13.98
CA LEU A 132 -2.14 -9.16 -14.27
C LEU A 132 -2.64 -7.72 -14.06
N PHE A 133 -2.16 -7.04 -13.02
CA PHE A 133 -2.44 -5.61 -12.82
C PHE A 133 -1.98 -4.79 -14.04
N GLY A 134 -0.72 -5.00 -14.47
CA GLY A 134 -0.14 -4.31 -15.63
C GLY A 134 -0.90 -4.62 -16.92
N TYR A 135 -1.32 -5.86 -17.13
CA TYR A 135 -2.14 -6.25 -18.28
C TYR A 135 -3.51 -5.54 -18.26
N THR A 136 -4.14 -5.45 -17.08
CA THR A 136 -5.43 -4.77 -16.93
C THR A 136 -5.30 -3.27 -17.21
N LEU A 137 -4.24 -2.65 -16.68
CA LEU A 137 -3.91 -1.24 -16.94
C LEU A 137 -3.67 -0.98 -18.45
N ALA A 138 -2.88 -1.84 -19.07
CA ALA A 138 -2.61 -1.76 -20.51
C ALA A 138 -3.91 -1.81 -21.35
N ARG A 139 -4.81 -2.73 -21.00
CA ARG A 139 -6.12 -2.83 -21.66
C ARG A 139 -6.96 -1.57 -21.47
N ALA A 140 -7.02 -1.03 -20.27
CA ALA A 140 -7.74 0.21 -19.98
C ALA A 140 -7.19 1.38 -20.80
N MET A 141 -5.88 1.43 -20.99
CA MET A 141 -5.20 2.45 -21.79
C MET A 141 -5.17 2.18 -23.29
N HIS A 142 -5.68 1.03 -23.74
CA HIS A 142 -5.56 0.57 -25.15
C HIS A 142 -4.09 0.49 -25.61
N LYS A 143 -3.21 -0.04 -24.78
CA LYS A 143 -1.77 -0.17 -25.03
C LYS A 143 -1.31 -1.63 -24.94
N PRO A 144 -0.18 -2.01 -25.59
CA PRO A 144 0.39 -3.34 -25.46
C PRO A 144 0.97 -3.60 -24.07
N HIS A 145 0.98 -4.90 -23.66
CA HIS A 145 1.64 -5.39 -22.46
C HIS A 145 2.57 -6.56 -22.84
N GLU A 146 3.60 -6.27 -23.61
CA GLU A 146 4.45 -7.30 -24.24
C GLU A 146 5.91 -7.20 -23.82
N THR A 147 6.33 -6.10 -23.20
CA THR A 147 7.72 -5.91 -22.81
C THR A 147 8.01 -6.60 -21.48
N TRP A 148 9.30 -6.78 -21.22
CA TRP A 148 9.79 -7.30 -19.95
C TRP A 148 10.95 -6.44 -19.45
N ALA A 149 10.82 -5.94 -18.24
CA ALA A 149 11.87 -5.19 -17.56
C ALA A 149 12.50 -6.05 -16.45
N PRO A 150 13.77 -6.46 -16.59
CA PRO A 150 14.46 -7.24 -15.56
C PRO A 150 14.67 -6.41 -14.29
N LYS A 151 14.66 -7.08 -13.11
CA LYS A 151 14.84 -6.41 -11.81
C LYS A 151 16.11 -5.55 -11.77
N LEU A 152 17.19 -5.99 -12.39
CA LEU A 152 18.44 -5.25 -12.41
C LEU A 152 18.31 -3.91 -13.13
N ALA A 153 17.63 -3.89 -14.28
CA ALA A 153 17.37 -2.65 -15.02
C ALA A 153 16.49 -1.69 -14.20
N MET A 154 15.45 -2.21 -13.51
CA MET A 154 14.60 -1.40 -12.64
C MET A 154 15.40 -0.78 -11.48
N ARG A 155 16.30 -1.52 -10.85
CA ARG A 155 17.18 -1.01 -9.79
C ARG A 155 18.13 0.08 -10.28
N LEU A 156 18.69 -0.07 -11.49
CA LEU A 156 19.57 0.93 -12.08
C LEU A 156 18.84 2.24 -12.43
N VAL A 157 17.60 2.15 -12.90
CA VAL A 157 16.81 3.32 -13.33
C VAL A 157 16.13 4.01 -12.12
N LEU A 158 15.56 3.24 -11.20
CA LEU A 158 14.76 3.77 -10.09
C LEU A 158 15.54 3.84 -8.76
N GLY A 159 16.75 3.26 -8.69
CA GLY A 159 17.51 3.23 -7.45
C GLY A 159 16.73 2.58 -6.31
N GLU A 160 16.73 3.22 -5.14
CA GLU A 160 15.99 2.76 -3.96
C GLU A 160 14.47 2.75 -4.14
N MET A 161 13.93 3.62 -5.02
CA MET A 161 12.51 3.62 -5.37
C MET A 161 12.04 2.33 -6.04
N SER A 162 12.98 1.51 -6.54
CA SER A 162 12.65 0.20 -7.10
C SER A 162 12.00 -0.75 -6.10
N THR A 163 12.25 -0.59 -4.81
CA THR A 163 11.63 -1.40 -3.74
C THR A 163 10.11 -1.24 -3.75
N VAL A 164 9.61 -0.01 -3.92
CA VAL A 164 8.16 0.27 -3.98
C VAL A 164 7.46 -0.51 -5.09
N VAL A 165 8.16 -0.78 -6.20
CA VAL A 165 7.60 -1.46 -7.38
C VAL A 165 7.89 -2.96 -7.40
N LEU A 166 9.01 -3.37 -6.79
CA LEU A 166 9.49 -4.75 -6.82
C LEU A 166 9.17 -5.56 -5.56
N ASP A 167 8.90 -4.88 -4.46
CA ASP A 167 8.50 -5.54 -3.21
C ASP A 167 7.10 -6.11 -3.34
N THR A 168 6.80 -7.07 -2.48
CA THR A 168 5.62 -7.89 -2.58
C THR A 168 5.03 -8.13 -1.20
N GLN A 169 3.86 -7.56 -0.96
CA GLN A 169 3.08 -7.83 0.24
C GLN A 169 1.63 -8.12 -0.17
N LYS A 170 1.15 -9.31 0.17
CA LYS A 170 -0.27 -9.65 0.01
C LYS A 170 -1.02 -9.24 1.28
N VAL A 171 -1.55 -8.03 1.28
CA VAL A 171 -2.24 -7.43 2.43
C VAL A 171 -3.76 -7.50 2.25
N LEU A 172 -4.46 -7.97 3.27
CA LEU A 172 -5.91 -8.17 3.26
C LEU A 172 -6.58 -7.28 4.32
N PRO A 173 -7.71 -6.62 3.98
CA PRO A 173 -8.45 -5.74 4.90
C PRO A 173 -9.47 -6.55 5.72
N ASN A 174 -9.04 -7.28 6.73
CA ASN A 174 -9.94 -8.15 7.50
C ASN A 174 -10.83 -7.42 8.51
N LYS A 175 -10.55 -6.15 8.79
CA LYS A 175 -11.31 -5.33 9.75
C LYS A 175 -12.30 -4.37 9.08
N LEU A 176 -12.28 -4.25 7.76
CA LEU A 176 -13.20 -3.42 6.95
C LEU A 176 -14.34 -4.22 6.37
#